data_195c8acc011e796ffa7fed109a223f3c
#
_entry.id   195c8acc011e796ffa7fed109a223f3c
#
_cell.length_a   1.000
_cell.length_b   1.000
_cell.length_c   1.000
_cell.angle_alpha   90.00
_cell.angle_beta   90.00
_cell.angle_gamma   90.00
#
_symmetry.space_group_name_H-M   'P 1'
#
loop_
_entity.id
_entity.type
_entity.pdbx_description
1 polymer ?
#
loop_
_entity_poly.entity_id
_entity_poly.type
_entity_poly.pdbx_seq_one_letter_code
_entity_poly.pdbx_strand_id
1 'polypeptide(L)'
;MYRIYPTLLNTFSLFLNEKTNSQGEVMVKLEDLLDQINRVRKPTTEAQQKGINFEKAVTTGDLENLFQESVIEKTRALLPAKYKTQVYSEAIYKNCQIYGYVDILGGNKAFDLKSTRAYSPNRFALNHQNLYLLGLQKWGVTSLDYIITDFTEVYQESYSLNSYDFSPLFKEIDLFVDFLEEHRKLIRDKKIFGISSKGDENQLSLF
;
A
#
# COMPACT_ATOMS: atom_id res chain seq x y z
N MET A 1 18.28 -10.87 -3.37
CA MET A 1 17.19 -10.05 -3.97
C MET A 1 16.44 -9.38 -2.82
N TYR A 2 16.30 -8.05 -2.85
CA TYR A 2 15.58 -7.32 -1.81
C TYR A 2 14.09 -7.66 -1.87
N ARG A 3 13.42 -7.67 -0.70
CA ARG A 3 11.98 -7.90 -0.60
C ARG A 3 11.31 -6.69 0.04
N ILE A 4 10.61 -5.92 -0.78
CA ILE A 4 10.11 -4.58 -0.45
C ILE A 4 8.59 -4.55 -0.65
N TYR A 5 7.87 -3.85 0.20
CA TYR A 5 6.43 -3.67 0.06
C TYR A 5 6.06 -2.18 -0.06
N PRO A 6 5.05 -1.83 -0.86
CA PRO A 6 4.73 -0.45 -1.20
C PRO A 6 4.51 0.49 -0.02
N THR A 7 3.90 0.04 1.08
CA THR A 7 3.70 0.89 2.26
C THR A 7 5.02 1.31 2.90
N LEU A 8 6.06 0.46 2.86
CA LEU A 8 7.39 0.82 3.34
C LEU A 8 8.03 1.87 2.43
N LEU A 9 7.87 1.74 1.11
CA LEU A 9 8.36 2.74 0.15
C LEU A 9 7.64 4.08 0.32
N ASN A 10 6.34 4.08 0.59
CA ASN A 10 5.61 5.32 0.92
C ASN A 10 6.18 6.00 2.17
N THR A 11 6.54 5.23 3.20
CA THR A 11 7.19 5.77 4.40
C THR A 11 8.59 6.30 4.09
N PHE A 12 9.36 5.59 3.27
CA PHE A 12 10.66 6.07 2.81
C PHE A 12 10.55 7.36 1.99
N SER A 13 9.55 7.47 1.12
CA SER A 13 9.28 8.72 0.38
C SER A 13 9.01 9.91 1.30
N LEU A 14 8.24 9.70 2.38
CA LEU A 14 8.02 10.75 3.39
C LEU A 14 9.31 11.15 4.12
N PHE A 15 10.16 10.18 4.45
CA PHE A 15 11.47 10.40 5.06
C PHE A 15 12.42 11.13 4.10
N LEU A 16 12.56 10.64 2.87
CA LEU A 16 13.47 11.17 1.85
C LEU A 16 13.15 12.65 1.52
N ASN A 17 11.87 13.00 1.48
CA ASN A 17 11.41 14.34 1.14
C ASN A 17 11.18 15.24 2.37
N GLU A 18 11.59 14.81 3.57
CA GLU A 18 11.42 15.55 4.83
C GLU A 18 9.99 16.13 4.98
N LYS A 19 8.97 15.33 4.60
CA LYS A 19 7.59 15.80 4.66
C LYS A 19 7.19 16.15 6.08
N THR A 20 6.53 17.30 6.22
CA THR A 20 6.04 17.82 7.49
C THR A 20 4.52 17.70 7.61
N ASN A 21 4.04 17.59 8.83
CA ASN A 21 2.61 17.68 9.16
C ASN A 21 2.14 19.15 9.17
N SER A 22 0.86 19.39 9.48
CA SER A 22 0.28 20.73 9.56
C SER A 22 0.89 21.62 10.67
N GLN A 23 1.66 21.05 11.59
CA GLN A 23 2.36 21.73 12.68
C GLN A 23 3.83 22.00 12.34
N GLY A 24 4.29 21.63 11.13
CA GLY A 24 5.68 21.78 10.68
C GLY A 24 6.64 20.72 11.21
N GLU A 25 6.15 19.66 11.87
CA GLU A 25 6.98 18.58 12.37
C GLU A 25 7.24 17.54 11.28
N VAL A 26 8.48 17.03 11.19
CA VAL A 26 8.85 15.95 10.27
C VAL A 26 8.01 14.71 10.56
N MET A 27 7.32 14.20 9.54
CA MET A 27 6.36 13.08 9.67
C MET A 27 7.04 11.73 9.94
N VAL A 28 8.25 11.53 9.39
CA VAL A 28 8.99 10.27 9.52
C VAL A 28 10.45 10.60 9.84
N LYS A 29 10.92 10.18 11.01
CA LYS A 29 12.32 10.25 11.42
C LYS A 29 13.05 8.96 11.03
N LEU A 30 14.39 8.99 11.05
CA LEU A 30 15.22 7.80 10.78
C LEU A 30 14.81 6.61 11.65
N GLU A 31 14.58 6.84 12.95
CA GLU A 31 14.17 5.80 13.89
C GLU A 31 12.83 5.15 13.48
N ASP A 32 11.85 5.95 13.06
CA ASP A 32 10.54 5.46 12.61
C ASP A 32 10.65 4.59 11.38
N LEU A 33 11.49 5.00 10.42
CA LEU A 33 11.75 4.23 9.21
C LEU A 33 12.47 2.91 9.53
N LEU A 34 13.52 2.95 10.38
CA LEU A 34 14.24 1.75 10.82
C LEU A 34 13.34 0.80 11.61
N ASP A 35 12.44 1.31 12.46
CA ASP A 35 11.44 0.52 13.15
C ASP A 35 10.53 -0.22 12.17
N GLN A 36 10.07 0.47 11.11
CA GLN A 36 9.22 -0.15 10.10
C GLN A 36 9.96 -1.19 9.28
N ILE A 37 11.22 -0.92 8.88
CA ILE A 37 12.09 -1.89 8.21
C ILE A 37 12.29 -3.13 9.09
N ASN A 38 12.53 -2.93 10.39
CA ASN A 38 12.71 -3.99 11.38
C ASN A 38 11.40 -4.64 11.85
N ARG A 39 10.26 -4.25 11.29
CA ARG A 39 8.91 -4.76 11.63
C ARG A 39 8.58 -4.66 13.11
N VAL A 40 9.04 -3.58 13.75
CA VAL A 40 8.65 -3.27 15.12
C VAL A 40 7.15 -2.99 15.16
N ARG A 41 6.42 -3.76 15.96
CA ARG A 41 4.97 -3.57 16.09
C ARG A 41 4.70 -2.29 16.87
N LYS A 42 3.96 -1.37 16.24
CA LYS A 42 3.40 -0.18 16.89
C LYS A 42 1.89 -0.38 17.11
N PRO A 43 1.31 0.18 18.16
CA PRO A 43 -0.14 0.17 18.33
C PRO A 43 -0.84 0.80 17.12
N THR A 44 -1.95 0.20 16.71
CA THR A 44 -2.81 0.77 15.67
C THR A 44 -3.42 2.07 16.16
N THR A 45 -3.29 3.14 15.39
CA THR A 45 -3.92 4.42 15.73
C THR A 45 -5.44 4.37 15.49
N GLU A 46 -6.19 5.26 16.14
CA GLU A 46 -7.63 5.37 15.92
C GLU A 46 -7.98 5.59 14.44
N ALA A 47 -7.21 6.44 13.74
CA ALA A 47 -7.41 6.69 12.31
C ALA A 47 -7.19 5.43 11.46
N GLN A 48 -6.13 4.65 11.76
CA GLN A 48 -5.89 3.36 11.10
C GLN A 48 -7.00 2.37 11.40
N GLN A 49 -7.44 2.27 12.67
CA GLN A 49 -8.52 1.37 13.06
C GLN A 49 -9.83 1.73 12.37
N LYS A 50 -10.13 3.04 12.25
CA LYS A 50 -11.32 3.52 11.53
C LYS A 50 -11.26 3.13 10.05
N GLY A 51 -10.09 3.23 9.40
CA GLY A 51 -9.90 2.78 8.02
C GLY A 51 -10.12 1.27 7.85
N ILE A 52 -9.55 0.46 8.74
CA ILE A 52 -9.73 -1.01 8.76
C ILE A 52 -11.23 -1.36 8.93
N ASN A 53 -11.92 -0.68 9.84
CA ASN A 53 -13.34 -0.91 10.07
C ASN A 53 -14.18 -0.51 8.85
N PHE A 54 -13.80 0.57 8.14
CA PHE A 54 -14.47 0.99 6.91
C PHE A 54 -14.29 -0.04 5.79
N GLU A 55 -13.06 -0.56 5.59
CA GLU A 55 -12.80 -1.63 4.62
C GLU A 55 -13.69 -2.85 4.89
N LYS A 56 -13.81 -3.30 6.15
CA LYS A 56 -14.70 -4.39 6.55
C LYS A 56 -16.16 -4.05 6.26
N ALA A 57 -16.62 -2.87 6.63
CA ALA A 57 -17.99 -2.42 6.37
C ALA A 57 -18.33 -2.51 4.88
N VAL A 58 -17.40 -2.08 4.01
CA VAL A 58 -17.61 -2.12 2.55
C VAL A 58 -17.58 -3.53 2.01
N THR A 59 -16.60 -4.36 2.42
CA THR A 59 -16.29 -5.65 1.79
C THR A 59 -17.07 -6.83 2.35
N THR A 60 -17.33 -6.84 3.66
CA THR A 60 -18.03 -7.96 4.34
C THR A 60 -19.40 -7.60 4.88
N GLY A 61 -19.74 -6.32 5.00
CA GLY A 61 -20.96 -5.86 5.65
C GLY A 61 -20.85 -5.75 7.18
N ASP A 62 -19.70 -6.11 7.74
CA ASP A 62 -19.48 -5.98 9.18
C ASP A 62 -19.22 -4.52 9.57
N LEU A 63 -19.76 -4.08 10.72
CA LEU A 63 -19.52 -2.75 11.26
C LEU A 63 -20.09 -1.57 10.44
N GLU A 64 -21.05 -1.82 9.54
CA GLU A 64 -21.71 -0.76 8.75
C GLU A 64 -22.32 0.34 9.62
N ASN A 65 -22.85 -0.05 10.77
CA ASN A 65 -23.46 0.86 11.74
C ASN A 65 -22.50 1.94 12.30
N LEU A 66 -21.20 1.82 12.06
CA LEU A 66 -20.20 2.82 12.45
C LEU A 66 -20.05 3.95 11.42
N PHE A 67 -20.68 3.83 10.25
CA PHE A 67 -20.51 4.76 9.12
C PHE A 67 -21.88 5.22 8.58
N GLN A 68 -21.85 6.32 7.84
CA GLN A 68 -23.05 6.76 7.13
C GLN A 68 -23.39 5.77 6.01
N GLU A 69 -24.63 5.30 5.96
CA GLU A 69 -25.11 4.36 4.94
C GLU A 69 -24.81 4.85 3.52
N SER A 70 -25.08 6.13 3.26
CA SER A 70 -24.81 6.75 1.96
C SER A 70 -23.35 6.68 1.51
N VAL A 71 -22.38 6.70 2.45
CA VAL A 71 -20.95 6.58 2.14
C VAL A 71 -20.61 5.13 1.78
N ILE A 72 -21.17 4.17 2.52
CA ILE A 72 -20.99 2.74 2.21
C ILE A 72 -21.59 2.42 0.84
N GLU A 73 -22.80 2.86 0.56
CA GLU A 73 -23.49 2.63 -0.73
C GLU A 73 -22.73 3.28 -1.91
N LYS A 74 -22.32 4.54 -1.78
CA LYS A 74 -21.50 5.22 -2.79
C LYS A 74 -20.19 4.46 -3.06
N THR A 75 -19.53 3.97 -2.02
CA THR A 75 -18.30 3.20 -2.13
C THR A 75 -18.54 1.88 -2.86
N ARG A 76 -19.59 1.13 -2.46
CA ARG A 76 -19.94 -0.14 -3.10
C ARG A 76 -20.39 0.03 -4.55
N ALA A 77 -21.05 1.12 -4.89
CA ALA A 77 -21.43 1.41 -6.27
C ALA A 77 -20.26 1.57 -7.23
N LEU A 78 -19.06 1.90 -6.71
CA LEU A 78 -17.82 1.98 -7.50
C LEU A 78 -17.11 0.62 -7.64
N LEU A 79 -17.52 -0.39 -6.87
CA LEU A 79 -16.93 -1.72 -6.92
C LEU A 79 -17.65 -2.63 -7.93
N PRO A 80 -16.96 -3.59 -8.54
CA PRO A 80 -17.59 -4.58 -9.41
C PRO A 80 -18.50 -5.52 -8.61
N ALA A 81 -19.57 -6.03 -9.25
CA ALA A 81 -20.51 -6.95 -8.60
C ALA A 81 -19.86 -8.27 -8.12
N LYS A 82 -18.75 -8.67 -8.73
CA LYS A 82 -17.97 -9.86 -8.34
C LYS A 82 -16.51 -9.49 -8.22
N TYR A 83 -15.93 -9.76 -7.08
CA TYR A 83 -14.51 -9.47 -6.81
C TYR A 83 -13.91 -10.47 -5.82
N LYS A 84 -12.58 -10.45 -5.75
CA LYS A 84 -11.78 -11.11 -4.70
C LYS A 84 -11.15 -10.04 -3.83
N THR A 85 -10.98 -10.32 -2.55
CA THR A 85 -10.30 -9.43 -1.61
C THR A 85 -8.89 -9.92 -1.29
N GLN A 86 -8.02 -9.00 -0.87
CA GLN A 86 -6.66 -9.27 -0.40
C GLN A 86 -5.85 -10.13 -1.39
N VAL A 87 -5.81 -9.69 -2.66
CA VAL A 87 -5.16 -10.44 -3.73
C VAL A 87 -3.67 -10.11 -3.78
N TYR A 88 -2.84 -11.15 -3.69
CA TYR A 88 -1.40 -11.01 -3.73
C TYR A 88 -0.90 -10.49 -5.08
N SER A 89 -0.05 -9.47 -5.03
CA SER A 89 0.67 -8.91 -6.18
C SER A 89 2.16 -9.01 -5.95
N GLU A 90 2.90 -9.33 -7.01
CA GLU A 90 4.34 -9.43 -7.01
C GLU A 90 4.91 -8.96 -8.33
N ALA A 91 5.86 -8.04 -8.28
CA ALA A 91 6.62 -7.55 -9.43
C ALA A 91 8.11 -7.58 -9.14
N ILE A 92 8.92 -7.71 -10.19
CA ILE A 92 10.38 -7.66 -10.10
C ILE A 92 10.86 -6.39 -10.80
N TYR A 93 11.66 -5.61 -10.07
CA TYR A 93 12.40 -4.49 -10.62
C TYR A 93 13.87 -4.62 -10.23
N LYS A 94 14.76 -4.79 -11.23
CA LYS A 94 16.18 -5.10 -11.01
C LYS A 94 16.35 -6.30 -10.05
N ASN A 95 17.00 -6.07 -8.90
CA ASN A 95 17.19 -7.08 -7.85
C ASN A 95 16.18 -6.93 -6.69
N CYS A 96 15.06 -6.27 -6.93
CA CYS A 96 14.01 -6.06 -5.95
C CYS A 96 12.74 -6.83 -6.31
N GLN A 97 12.22 -7.60 -5.36
CA GLN A 97 10.88 -8.15 -5.35
C GLN A 97 9.96 -7.17 -4.62
N ILE A 98 9.03 -6.56 -5.36
CA ILE A 98 8.00 -5.68 -4.80
C ILE A 98 6.75 -6.52 -4.62
N TYR A 99 6.26 -6.65 -3.40
CA TYR A 99 5.14 -7.53 -3.08
C TYR A 99 4.13 -6.88 -2.13
N GLY A 100 2.91 -7.38 -2.16
CA GLY A 100 1.84 -6.94 -1.26
C GLY A 100 0.49 -7.47 -1.69
N TYR A 101 -0.54 -6.89 -1.11
CA TYR A 101 -1.92 -7.29 -1.39
C TYR A 101 -2.72 -6.06 -1.81
N VAL A 102 -3.49 -6.20 -2.89
CA VAL A 102 -4.52 -5.22 -3.23
C VAL A 102 -5.80 -5.57 -2.49
N ASP A 103 -6.52 -4.57 -2.04
CA ASP A 103 -7.72 -4.79 -1.23
C ASP A 103 -8.78 -5.56 -2.03
N ILE A 104 -8.98 -5.18 -3.28
CA ILE A 104 -10.04 -5.74 -4.12
C ILE A 104 -9.52 -5.94 -5.56
N LEU A 105 -9.86 -7.07 -6.16
CA LEU A 105 -9.63 -7.37 -7.57
C LEU A 105 -10.93 -7.84 -8.23
N GLY A 106 -11.40 -7.14 -9.26
CA GLY A 106 -12.58 -7.51 -10.01
C GLY A 106 -12.50 -7.14 -11.48
N GLY A 107 -12.82 -8.09 -12.36
CA GLY A 107 -12.64 -7.92 -13.80
C GLY A 107 -11.16 -7.69 -14.14
N ASN A 108 -10.90 -6.60 -14.89
CA ASN A 108 -9.55 -6.17 -15.26
C ASN A 108 -9.05 -4.99 -14.43
N LYS A 109 -9.61 -4.75 -13.25
CA LYS A 109 -9.29 -3.64 -12.36
C LYS A 109 -8.92 -4.12 -10.96
N ALA A 110 -7.93 -3.48 -10.38
CA ALA A 110 -7.63 -3.55 -8.97
C ALA A 110 -8.18 -2.30 -8.27
N PHE A 111 -8.57 -2.43 -7.00
CA PHE A 111 -9.08 -1.33 -6.19
C PHE A 111 -8.36 -1.32 -4.85
N ASP A 112 -8.12 -0.13 -4.35
CA ASP A 112 -7.49 0.10 -3.06
C ASP A 112 -8.33 1.13 -2.29
N LEU A 113 -8.79 0.74 -1.10
CA LEU A 113 -9.66 1.58 -0.26
C LEU A 113 -8.81 2.48 0.62
N LYS A 114 -9.07 3.78 0.58
CA LYS A 114 -8.32 4.78 1.36
C LYS A 114 -9.24 5.65 2.17
N SER A 115 -8.83 5.98 3.37
CA SER A 115 -9.44 7.02 4.17
C SER A 115 -8.50 8.21 4.37
N THR A 116 -9.04 9.42 4.41
CA THR A 116 -8.29 10.66 4.61
C THR A 116 -9.12 11.66 5.40
N ARG A 117 -8.47 12.63 6.05
CA ARG A 117 -9.19 13.76 6.67
C ARG A 117 -9.65 14.79 5.66
N ALA A 118 -8.91 14.93 4.56
CA ALA A 118 -9.22 15.84 3.47
C ALA A 118 -8.69 15.26 2.17
N TYR A 119 -9.50 15.29 1.13
CA TYR A 119 -9.12 14.85 -0.19
C TYR A 119 -8.54 16.03 -1.01
N SER A 120 -7.56 15.73 -1.82
CA SER A 120 -7.07 16.59 -2.89
C SER A 120 -6.82 15.74 -4.13
N PRO A 121 -7.14 16.23 -5.35
CA PRO A 121 -6.91 15.50 -6.60
C PRO A 121 -5.46 15.08 -6.79
N ASN A 122 -5.25 13.93 -7.41
CA ASN A 122 -3.92 13.32 -7.67
C ASN A 122 -3.11 13.01 -6.41
N ARG A 123 -3.78 12.84 -5.27
CA ARG A 123 -3.13 12.52 -3.99
C ARG A 123 -2.32 11.23 -4.06
N PHE A 124 -2.79 10.25 -4.85
CA PHE A 124 -2.18 8.94 -4.98
C PHE A 124 -1.34 8.77 -6.25
N ALA A 125 -1.08 9.88 -7.00
CA ALA A 125 -0.31 9.83 -8.25
C ALA A 125 1.10 9.24 -8.07
N LEU A 126 1.77 9.48 -6.95
CA LEU A 126 3.09 8.93 -6.62
C LEU A 126 3.05 7.87 -5.51
N ASN A 127 1.89 7.26 -5.26
CA ASN A 127 1.79 6.20 -4.28
C ASN A 127 2.42 4.91 -4.81
N HIS A 128 3.30 4.29 -4.01
CA HIS A 128 4.01 3.07 -4.41
C HIS A 128 3.09 1.85 -4.57
N GLN A 129 1.85 1.88 -4.09
CA GLN A 129 0.86 0.84 -4.39
C GLN A 129 0.51 0.78 -5.89
N ASN A 130 0.79 1.85 -6.68
CA ASN A 130 0.68 1.81 -8.15
C ASN A 130 1.59 0.72 -8.77
N LEU A 131 2.65 0.31 -8.07
CA LEU A 131 3.51 -0.81 -8.48
C LEU A 131 2.77 -2.16 -8.51
N TYR A 132 1.62 -2.29 -7.84
CA TYR A 132 0.78 -3.49 -7.95
C TYR A 132 0.32 -3.76 -9.39
N LEU A 133 0.16 -2.71 -10.21
CA LEU A 133 -0.19 -2.85 -11.62
C LEU A 133 0.80 -3.75 -12.37
N LEU A 134 2.11 -3.62 -12.08
CA LEU A 134 3.15 -4.44 -12.72
C LEU A 134 3.00 -5.93 -12.38
N GLY A 135 2.69 -6.24 -11.12
CA GLY A 135 2.51 -7.62 -10.66
C GLY A 135 1.20 -8.25 -11.11
N LEU A 136 0.15 -7.44 -11.25
CA LEU A 136 -1.19 -7.88 -11.62
C LEU A 136 -1.40 -7.96 -13.14
N GLN A 137 -0.50 -7.39 -13.94
CA GLN A 137 -0.57 -7.41 -15.40
C GLN A 137 -0.73 -8.83 -15.96
N LYS A 138 -0.06 -9.81 -15.34
CA LYS A 138 -0.16 -11.23 -15.74
C LYS A 138 -1.57 -11.82 -15.65
N TRP A 139 -2.47 -11.16 -14.91
CA TRP A 139 -3.88 -11.54 -14.79
C TRP A 139 -4.82 -10.63 -15.60
N GLY A 140 -4.26 -9.83 -16.51
CA GLY A 140 -5.02 -8.95 -17.39
C GLY A 140 -5.52 -7.67 -16.72
N VAL A 141 -4.97 -7.30 -15.55
CA VAL A 141 -5.31 -6.04 -14.87
C VAL A 141 -4.71 -4.87 -15.63
N THR A 142 -5.53 -3.87 -15.93
CA THR A 142 -5.15 -2.70 -16.72
C THR A 142 -5.21 -1.38 -15.94
N SER A 143 -5.88 -1.35 -14.78
CA SER A 143 -5.95 -0.15 -13.93
C SER A 143 -5.96 -0.49 -12.44
N LEU A 144 -5.49 0.46 -11.63
CA LEU A 144 -5.68 0.52 -10.20
C LEU A 144 -6.51 1.76 -9.88
N ASP A 145 -7.65 1.53 -9.25
CA ASP A 145 -8.59 2.57 -8.84
C ASP A 145 -8.53 2.74 -7.31
N TYR A 146 -8.15 3.94 -6.84
CA TYR A 146 -8.28 4.30 -5.44
C TYR A 146 -9.69 4.78 -5.18
N ILE A 147 -10.39 4.15 -4.24
CA ILE A 147 -11.66 4.64 -3.71
C ILE A 147 -11.38 5.27 -2.37
N ILE A 148 -11.57 6.58 -2.31
CA ILE A 148 -11.10 7.42 -1.20
C ILE A 148 -12.30 8.00 -0.48
N THR A 149 -12.31 7.94 0.84
CA THR A 149 -13.35 8.59 1.65
C THR A 149 -12.75 9.47 2.75
N ASP A 150 -13.41 10.57 3.04
CA ASP A 150 -13.24 11.34 4.27
C ASP A 150 -14.31 11.01 5.31
N PHE A 151 -15.08 9.92 5.06
CA PHE A 151 -16.24 9.44 5.81
C PHE A 151 -17.51 10.31 5.68
N THR A 152 -17.50 11.31 4.80
CA THR A 152 -18.67 12.12 4.41
C THR A 152 -18.91 12.02 2.90
N GLU A 153 -17.85 12.06 2.12
CA GLU A 153 -17.87 11.93 0.67
C GLU A 153 -16.96 10.81 0.19
N VAL A 154 -17.17 10.39 -1.07
CA VAL A 154 -16.40 9.35 -1.74
C VAL A 154 -15.83 9.92 -3.02
N TYR A 155 -14.53 9.71 -3.24
CA TYR A 155 -13.77 10.16 -4.39
C TYR A 155 -13.11 8.99 -5.06
N GLN A 156 -12.73 9.14 -6.33
CA GLN A 156 -12.03 8.11 -7.10
C GLN A 156 -10.85 8.72 -7.85
N GLU A 157 -9.71 8.03 -7.81
CA GLU A 157 -8.57 8.26 -8.67
C GLU A 157 -8.24 6.96 -9.41
N SER A 158 -7.99 7.03 -10.71
CA SER A 158 -7.69 5.85 -11.55
C SER A 158 -6.34 6.01 -12.23
N TYR A 159 -5.51 4.98 -12.15
CA TYR A 159 -4.21 4.93 -12.78
C TYR A 159 -4.15 3.73 -13.72
N SER A 160 -3.89 4.01 -15.02
CA SER A 160 -3.85 2.96 -16.05
C SER A 160 -2.44 2.49 -16.30
N LEU A 161 -2.24 1.18 -16.35
CA LEU A 161 -0.95 0.54 -16.63
C LEU A 161 -0.27 1.11 -17.89
N ASN A 162 -1.07 1.39 -18.93
CA ASN A 162 -0.53 1.81 -20.25
C ASN A 162 -0.07 3.27 -20.28
N SER A 163 -0.55 4.13 -19.38
CA SER A 163 -0.26 5.57 -19.39
C SER A 163 0.45 6.05 -18.14
N TYR A 164 0.57 5.21 -17.10
CA TYR A 164 1.22 5.60 -15.86
C TYR A 164 2.74 5.58 -16.00
N ASP A 165 3.39 6.68 -15.63
CA ASP A 165 4.84 6.76 -15.57
C ASP A 165 5.37 6.21 -14.24
N PHE A 166 5.98 5.03 -14.29
CA PHE A 166 6.60 4.37 -13.13
C PHE A 166 7.98 4.92 -12.78
N SER A 167 8.59 5.76 -13.63
CA SER A 167 9.98 6.21 -13.47
C SER A 167 10.26 6.88 -12.12
N PRO A 168 9.37 7.75 -11.57
CA PRO A 168 9.60 8.34 -10.26
C PRO A 168 9.64 7.28 -9.15
N LEU A 169 8.76 6.27 -9.20
CA LEU A 169 8.71 5.20 -8.20
C LEU A 169 9.94 4.29 -8.29
N PHE A 170 10.38 3.98 -9.50
CA PHE A 170 11.61 3.20 -9.71
C PHE A 170 12.84 3.92 -9.17
N LYS A 171 12.93 5.24 -9.37
CA LYS A 171 14.02 6.04 -8.80
C LYS A 171 14.04 5.98 -7.28
N GLU A 172 12.88 6.06 -6.64
CA GLU A 172 12.80 5.94 -5.17
C GLU A 172 13.15 4.52 -4.69
N ILE A 173 12.85 3.46 -5.45
CA ILE A 173 13.30 2.10 -5.14
C ILE A 173 14.83 2.02 -5.17
N ASP A 174 15.48 2.59 -6.19
CA ASP A 174 16.94 2.61 -6.27
C ASP A 174 17.54 3.33 -5.05
N LEU A 175 17.04 4.51 -4.69
CA LEU A 175 17.47 5.24 -3.49
C LEU A 175 17.21 4.47 -2.20
N PHE A 176 16.11 3.71 -2.14
CA PHE A 176 15.82 2.88 -0.97
C PHE A 176 16.79 1.71 -0.84
N VAL A 177 17.22 1.12 -1.95
CA VAL A 177 18.27 0.07 -1.93
C VAL A 177 19.58 0.63 -1.41
N ASP A 178 20.01 1.81 -1.89
CA ASP A 178 21.20 2.48 -1.39
C ASP A 178 21.10 2.77 0.11
N PHE A 179 19.95 3.27 0.57
CA PHE A 179 19.67 3.47 2.00
C PHE A 179 19.79 2.18 2.80
N LEU A 180 19.26 1.06 2.31
CA LEU A 180 19.35 -0.25 2.99
C LEU A 180 20.79 -0.71 3.11
N GLU A 181 21.64 -0.48 2.10
CA GLU A 181 23.04 -0.84 2.15
C GLU A 181 23.83 0.03 3.13
N GLU A 182 23.60 1.33 3.11
CA GLU A 182 24.23 2.28 4.04
C GLU A 182 23.90 1.94 5.50
N HIS A 183 22.63 1.60 5.78
CA HIS A 183 22.14 1.33 7.12
C HIS A 183 22.08 -0.16 7.48
N ARG A 184 22.74 -1.03 6.69
CA ARG A 184 22.68 -2.51 6.80
C ARG A 184 22.95 -3.01 8.23
N LYS A 185 23.85 -2.36 8.98
CA LYS A 185 24.19 -2.73 10.36
C LYS A 185 23.06 -2.48 11.36
N LEU A 186 22.18 -1.53 11.06
CA LEU A 186 21.02 -1.16 11.91
C LEU A 186 19.79 -2.02 11.59
N ILE A 187 19.80 -2.75 10.47
CA ILE A 187 18.68 -3.55 10.01
C ILE A 187 18.79 -4.98 10.54
N ARG A 188 17.85 -5.33 11.42
CA ARG A 188 17.75 -6.64 12.06
C ARG A 188 16.91 -7.64 11.28
N ASP A 189 15.83 -7.17 10.61
CA ASP A 189 15.00 -8.03 9.77
C ASP A 189 15.73 -8.38 8.46
N LYS A 190 16.35 -9.57 8.44
CA LYS A 190 17.08 -10.05 7.27
C LYS A 190 16.20 -10.44 6.09
N LYS A 191 14.89 -10.56 6.28
CA LYS A 191 13.94 -10.87 5.19
C LYS A 191 13.96 -9.79 4.11
N ILE A 192 14.21 -8.52 4.48
CA ILE A 192 14.32 -7.43 3.50
C ILE A 192 15.46 -7.65 2.50
N PHE A 193 16.54 -8.32 2.90
CA PHE A 193 17.67 -8.69 2.03
C PHE A 193 17.44 -10.02 1.28
N GLY A 194 16.24 -10.60 1.36
CA GLY A 194 15.92 -11.88 0.76
C GLY A 194 16.58 -13.08 1.46
N ILE A 195 17.05 -12.90 2.69
CA ILE A 195 17.61 -13.97 3.50
C ILE A 195 16.48 -14.59 4.31
N SER A 196 16.07 -15.83 3.95
CA SER A 196 15.11 -16.60 4.73
C SER A 196 15.73 -16.99 6.07
N SER A 197 15.04 -16.74 7.18
CA SER A 197 15.38 -17.40 8.45
C SER A 197 15.06 -18.89 8.29
N LYS A 198 16.02 -19.77 8.60
CA LYS A 198 15.78 -21.22 8.65
C LYS A 198 14.58 -21.48 9.57
N GLY A 199 13.43 -21.76 9.01
CA GLY A 199 12.16 -21.98 9.74
C GLY A 199 10.89 -21.68 8.95
N ASP A 200 10.97 -20.86 7.89
CA ASP A 200 9.78 -20.48 7.11
C ASP A 200 9.44 -21.48 5.96
N GLU A 201 10.22 -22.55 5.76
CA GLU A 201 10.00 -23.51 4.66
C GLU A 201 8.72 -24.36 4.82
N ASN A 202 8.13 -24.41 6.01
CA ASN A 202 6.94 -25.22 6.29
C ASN A 202 5.59 -24.50 6.11
N GLN A 203 5.56 -23.23 5.71
CA GLN A 203 4.28 -22.51 5.50
C GLN A 203 3.90 -22.30 4.04
N LEU A 204 4.74 -22.66 3.09
CA LEU A 204 4.44 -22.53 1.65
C LEU A 204 3.77 -23.76 1.01
N SER A 205 3.48 -24.82 1.78
CA SER A 205 2.88 -26.06 1.26
C SER A 205 1.38 -26.22 1.55
N LEU A 206 0.67 -25.18 1.97
CA LEU A 206 -0.75 -25.27 2.33
C LEU A 206 -1.63 -24.20 1.64
N PHE A 207 -1.34 -23.90 0.36
CA PHE A 207 -2.34 -23.20 -0.48
C PHE A 207 -2.22 -23.65 -1.93
#